data_76a62ceb8e60ebdefc512ddcc4df7792
#
_entry.id   76a62ceb8e60ebdefc512ddcc4df7792
#
_cell.length_a   1.000
_cell.length_b   1.000
_cell.length_c   1.000
_cell.angle_alpha   90.00
_cell.angle_beta   90.00
_cell.angle_gamma   90.00
#
_symmetry.space_group_name_H-M   'P 1'
#
loop_
_entity.id
_entity.type
_entity.pdbx_description
1 polymer ?
#
loop_
_entity_poly.entity_id
_entity_poly.type
_entity_poly.pdbx_seq_one_letter_code
_entity_poly.pdbx_strand_id
1 'polypeptide(L)'
;MKDAQLGALDTVRCANFLNNDLPDGCADLIVADPPYFEVKGDFDFQWPTFDAYLSDVERWAAECARLLAPTGNLIWWGSAARIAYSQIILDRHFRLLANCAWYKKDGVHIKQSPKSLRTFRNGAERFLHYESQAAPQDSFTQPNASYFYEPFEPLRLWLRREIDSLGGAQCVAAALHISDRAVCHWTCRSQWTFPNAARVNQLLELYARPYRTEKAAEFERKRVEFEEKTREYLEKDRENLDSRRRPFFGELYNFRDIITASQETHITKLYDFPTKKPPTLTRQFIETCSRPGALVVVPFAGSGTECEAAKVIGRHFIAFDTDPRAAAMAQARADAANHEPTLPL
;
A
#
# COMPACT_ATOMS: atom_id res chain seq x y z
N MET A 1 19.79 13.08 14.98
CA MET A 1 19.18 14.38 15.28
C MET A 1 17.64 14.39 15.19
N LYS A 2 17.00 13.46 14.42
CA LYS A 2 15.50 13.36 14.41
C LYS A 2 14.93 12.93 15.77
N ASP A 3 15.57 12.02 16.48
CA ASP A 3 15.02 11.41 17.70
C ASP A 3 14.91 12.38 18.90
N ALA A 4 15.75 13.41 18.96
CA ALA A 4 15.72 14.38 20.06
C ALA A 4 14.52 15.36 20.02
N GLN A 5 13.80 15.43 18.89
CA GLN A 5 12.63 16.31 18.71
C GLN A 5 11.29 15.59 18.82
N LEU A 6 11.29 14.25 18.81
CA LEU A 6 10.05 13.46 18.83
C LEU A 6 9.45 13.28 20.24
N GLY A 7 10.23 13.53 21.29
CA GLY A 7 9.84 13.18 22.64
C GLY A 7 9.90 11.68 22.90
N ALA A 8 9.13 11.18 23.86
CA ALA A 8 9.11 9.76 24.17
C ALA A 8 8.39 8.98 23.06
N LEU A 9 9.09 7.99 22.49
CA LEU A 9 8.52 7.00 21.59
C LEU A 9 7.66 5.98 22.34
N ASP A 10 6.84 5.23 21.61
CA ASP A 10 5.96 4.19 22.13
C ASP A 10 4.97 4.71 23.19
N THR A 11 4.44 5.92 22.94
CA THR A 11 3.55 6.61 23.85
C THR A 11 2.21 6.97 23.22
N VAL A 12 1.15 6.86 24.04
CA VAL A 12 -0.18 7.38 23.72
C VAL A 12 -0.39 8.70 24.48
N ARG A 13 -0.59 9.77 23.76
CA ARG A 13 -0.82 11.12 24.33
C ARG A 13 -2.33 11.36 24.47
N CYS A 14 -2.78 11.63 25.69
CA CYS A 14 -4.16 12.05 25.93
C CYS A 14 -4.32 13.52 25.50
N ALA A 15 -4.47 13.74 24.20
CA ALA A 15 -4.50 15.07 23.57
C ALA A 15 -5.22 15.04 22.23
N ASN A 16 -5.69 16.21 21.78
CA ASN A 16 -6.15 16.38 20.42
C ASN A 16 -4.96 16.28 19.44
N PHE A 17 -5.04 15.41 18.47
CA PHE A 17 -4.03 15.23 17.43
C PHE A 17 -3.63 16.55 16.73
N LEU A 18 -4.57 17.46 16.53
CA LEU A 18 -4.30 18.75 15.90
C LEU A 18 -3.42 19.71 16.76
N ASN A 19 -3.23 19.39 18.01
CA ASN A 19 -2.40 20.20 18.95
C ASN A 19 -1.05 19.51 19.25
N ASN A 20 -0.57 18.66 18.34
CA ASN A 20 0.71 17.99 18.53
C ASN A 20 1.91 18.92 18.23
N ASP A 21 3.06 18.52 18.74
CA ASP A 21 4.34 19.21 18.59
C ASP A 21 5.35 18.42 17.74
N LEU A 22 4.87 17.42 16.98
CA LEU A 22 5.73 16.59 16.17
C LEU A 22 6.30 17.37 14.97
N PRO A 23 7.57 17.14 14.62
CA PRO A 23 8.20 17.81 13.49
C PRO A 23 7.62 17.38 12.15
N ASP A 24 7.71 18.28 11.16
CA ASP A 24 7.30 18.01 9.79
C ASP A 24 8.03 16.79 9.20
N GLY A 25 7.30 15.96 8.49
CA GLY A 25 7.86 14.81 7.78
C GLY A 25 8.47 13.74 8.69
N CYS A 26 8.05 13.67 9.95
CA CYS A 26 8.59 12.69 10.90
C CYS A 26 8.00 11.28 10.74
N ALA A 27 6.76 11.15 10.29
CA ALA A 27 6.02 9.91 10.23
C ALA A 27 6.37 9.08 8.99
N ASP A 28 6.85 7.87 9.17
CA ASP A 28 7.07 6.91 8.09
C ASP A 28 5.76 6.23 7.66
N LEU A 29 4.84 6.06 8.59
CA LEU A 29 3.48 5.57 8.36
C LEU A 29 2.50 6.33 9.25
N ILE A 30 1.36 6.72 8.69
CA ILE A 30 0.22 7.20 9.47
C ILE A 30 -0.93 6.22 9.28
N VAL A 31 -1.52 5.75 10.39
CA VAL A 31 -2.73 4.94 10.38
C VAL A 31 -3.83 5.73 11.07
N ALA A 32 -4.73 6.29 10.28
CA ALA A 32 -5.82 7.14 10.74
C ALA A 32 -7.17 6.40 10.64
N ASP A 33 -7.80 6.15 11.77
CA ASP A 33 -9.18 5.64 11.89
C ASP A 33 -10.02 6.70 12.63
N PRO A 34 -10.36 7.81 11.94
CA PRO A 34 -11.10 8.91 12.58
C PRO A 34 -12.48 8.46 12.99
N PRO A 35 -13.14 9.15 13.93
CA PRO A 35 -14.55 8.97 14.18
C PRO A 35 -15.35 9.12 12.87
N TYR A 36 -16.41 8.32 12.71
CA TYR A 36 -17.25 8.36 11.52
C TYR A 36 -18.52 9.18 11.83
N PHE A 37 -19.00 9.94 10.86
CA PHE A 37 -20.20 10.74 11.07
C PHE A 37 -21.44 9.84 11.20
N GLU A 38 -22.13 9.88 12.37
CA GLU A 38 -23.41 9.19 12.66
C GLU A 38 -23.39 7.68 12.37
N VAL A 39 -22.36 6.97 12.80
CA VAL A 39 -22.26 5.51 12.57
C VAL A 39 -22.44 4.70 13.85
N LYS A 40 -21.60 4.97 14.88
CA LYS A 40 -21.60 4.15 16.11
C LYS A 40 -20.85 4.82 17.25
N GLY A 41 -21.49 4.82 18.44
CA GLY A 41 -20.90 5.41 19.65
C GLY A 41 -21.03 6.94 19.69
N ASP A 42 -20.90 7.52 20.88
CA ASP A 42 -21.09 8.95 21.10
C ASP A 42 -20.06 9.81 20.36
N PHE A 43 -18.86 9.26 20.14
CA PHE A 43 -17.81 9.93 19.40
C PHE A 43 -18.13 10.14 17.91
N ASP A 44 -19.08 9.39 17.32
CA ASP A 44 -19.53 9.55 15.94
C ASP A 44 -20.69 10.58 15.82
N PHE A 45 -21.26 11.04 16.93
CA PHE A 45 -22.40 11.95 16.96
C PHE A 45 -22.09 13.34 17.50
N GLN A 46 -20.82 13.73 17.51
CA GLN A 46 -20.37 15.01 18.06
C GLN A 46 -20.53 16.22 17.11
N TRP A 47 -20.79 15.99 15.82
CA TRP A 47 -20.94 17.07 14.84
C TRP A 47 -22.40 17.42 14.58
N PRO A 48 -22.75 18.72 14.57
CA PRO A 48 -24.14 19.16 14.32
C PRO A 48 -24.52 18.99 12.84
N THR A 49 -23.57 18.96 11.93
CA THR A 49 -23.79 18.81 10.48
C THR A 49 -22.67 18.00 9.83
N PHE A 50 -22.97 17.43 8.66
CA PHE A 50 -21.97 16.73 7.88
C PHE A 50 -20.84 17.64 7.40
N ASP A 51 -21.15 18.91 7.07
CA ASP A 51 -20.11 19.88 6.66
C ASP A 51 -19.15 20.22 7.79
N ALA A 52 -19.64 20.28 9.04
CA ALA A 52 -18.79 20.44 10.20
C ALA A 52 -17.82 19.25 10.37
N TYR A 53 -18.31 18.04 10.16
CA TYR A 53 -17.46 16.83 10.11
C TYR A 53 -16.42 16.91 9.00
N LEU A 54 -16.81 17.29 7.78
CA LEU A 54 -15.88 17.42 6.67
C LEU A 54 -14.80 18.49 6.89
N SER A 55 -15.14 19.55 7.64
CA SER A 55 -14.17 20.56 8.05
C SER A 55 -13.10 19.99 8.99
N ASP A 56 -13.45 19.07 9.88
CA ASP A 56 -12.47 18.39 10.72
C ASP A 56 -11.66 17.36 9.91
N VAL A 57 -12.27 16.66 8.96
CA VAL A 57 -11.55 15.78 8.01
C VAL A 57 -10.48 16.57 7.26
N GLU A 58 -10.78 17.79 6.79
CA GLU A 58 -9.80 18.66 6.11
C GLU A 58 -8.64 19.03 7.04
N ARG A 59 -8.93 19.39 8.30
CA ARG A 59 -7.88 19.74 9.29
C ARG A 59 -7.00 18.53 9.61
N TRP A 60 -7.58 17.36 9.82
CA TRP A 60 -6.83 16.12 10.06
C TRP A 60 -5.99 15.71 8.86
N ALA A 61 -6.52 15.85 7.65
CA ALA A 61 -5.80 15.56 6.41
C ALA A 61 -4.59 16.48 6.24
N ALA A 62 -4.76 17.78 6.46
CA ALA A 62 -3.68 18.77 6.40
C ALA A 62 -2.57 18.46 7.42
N GLU A 63 -2.95 18.08 8.64
CA GLU A 63 -1.98 17.75 9.69
C GLU A 63 -1.26 16.41 9.39
N CYS A 64 -1.97 15.40 8.91
CA CYS A 64 -1.34 14.18 8.43
C CYS A 64 -0.35 14.46 7.28
N ALA A 65 -0.69 15.38 6.37
CA ALA A 65 0.20 15.75 5.26
C ALA A 65 1.47 16.47 5.75
N ARG A 66 1.36 17.31 6.79
CA ARG A 66 2.52 17.95 7.43
C ARG A 66 3.46 16.91 8.04
N LEU A 67 2.90 15.93 8.72
CA LEU A 67 3.67 14.91 9.45
C LEU A 67 4.24 13.81 8.58
N LEU A 68 3.61 13.51 7.44
CA LEU A 68 4.02 12.38 6.60
C LEU A 68 5.35 12.66 5.92
N ALA A 69 6.30 11.75 6.11
CA ALA A 69 7.58 11.79 5.39
C ALA A 69 7.36 11.72 3.86
N PRO A 70 8.25 12.28 3.03
CA PRO A 70 8.15 12.18 1.58
C PRO A 70 8.01 10.74 1.05
N THR A 71 8.61 9.77 1.75
CA THR A 71 8.51 8.34 1.43
C THR A 71 7.54 7.59 2.36
N GLY A 72 6.69 8.30 3.08
CA GLY A 72 5.75 7.71 4.03
C GLY A 72 4.48 7.19 3.36
N ASN A 73 3.77 6.36 4.10
CA ASN A 73 2.45 5.84 3.75
C ASN A 73 1.37 6.41 4.67
N LEU A 74 0.18 6.66 4.14
CA LEU A 74 -1.02 6.94 4.92
C LEU A 74 -2.09 5.89 4.64
N ILE A 75 -2.62 5.26 5.69
CA ILE A 75 -3.82 4.44 5.67
C ILE A 75 -4.93 5.22 6.36
N TRP A 76 -6.00 5.50 5.63
CA TRP A 76 -7.15 6.26 6.14
C TRP A 76 -8.41 5.42 6.08
N TRP A 77 -9.00 5.16 7.24
CA TRP A 77 -10.25 4.40 7.36
C TRP A 77 -11.48 5.27 7.22
N GLY A 78 -12.58 4.66 6.79
CA GLY A 78 -13.88 5.32 6.73
C GLY A 78 -15.04 4.38 6.49
N SER A 79 -16.25 4.85 6.80
CA SER A 79 -17.46 4.09 6.53
C SER A 79 -17.69 3.96 5.02
N ALA A 80 -18.19 2.79 4.59
CA ALA A 80 -18.48 2.54 3.17
C ALA A 80 -19.44 3.57 2.55
N ALA A 81 -20.33 4.15 3.36
CA ALA A 81 -21.30 5.13 2.90
C ALA A 81 -20.72 6.54 2.65
N ARG A 82 -19.60 6.90 3.34
CA ARG A 82 -19.14 8.29 3.40
C ARG A 82 -17.66 8.48 3.02
N ILE A 83 -16.89 7.41 2.87
CA ILE A 83 -15.46 7.50 2.59
C ILE A 83 -15.12 8.28 1.30
N ALA A 84 -16.04 8.30 0.32
CA ALA A 84 -15.85 9.06 -0.91
C ALA A 84 -15.72 10.57 -0.67
N TYR A 85 -16.40 11.11 0.34
CA TYR A 85 -16.26 12.52 0.72
C TYR A 85 -14.89 12.80 1.36
N SER A 86 -14.43 11.90 2.23
CA SER A 86 -13.07 11.98 2.78
C SER A 86 -12.02 11.86 1.69
N GLN A 87 -12.23 10.98 0.69
CA GLN A 87 -11.32 10.82 -0.43
C GLN A 87 -11.15 12.12 -1.21
N ILE A 88 -12.25 12.83 -1.55
CA ILE A 88 -12.19 14.13 -2.26
C ILE A 88 -11.32 15.16 -1.51
N ILE A 89 -11.38 15.12 -0.19
CA ILE A 89 -10.56 15.99 0.67
C ILE A 89 -9.10 15.54 0.65
N LEU A 90 -8.86 14.26 0.92
CA LEU A 90 -7.51 13.68 1.00
C LEU A 90 -6.74 13.80 -0.33
N ASP A 91 -7.42 13.69 -1.48
CA ASP A 91 -6.80 13.83 -2.81
C ASP A 91 -6.18 15.22 -3.05
N ARG A 92 -6.53 16.22 -2.24
CA ARG A 92 -5.88 17.55 -2.26
C ARG A 92 -4.53 17.56 -1.59
N HIS A 93 -4.30 16.67 -0.64
CA HIS A 93 -3.12 16.60 0.23
C HIS A 93 -2.18 15.46 -0.12
N PHE A 94 -2.70 14.39 -0.72
CA PHE A 94 -1.99 13.13 -0.95
C PHE A 94 -2.22 12.61 -2.36
N ARG A 95 -1.41 11.63 -2.75
CA ARG A 95 -1.61 10.88 -4.00
C ARG A 95 -2.20 9.52 -3.67
N LEU A 96 -3.41 9.24 -4.18
CA LEU A 96 -4.11 7.98 -3.96
C LEU A 96 -3.36 6.82 -4.64
N LEU A 97 -3.09 5.76 -3.89
CA LEU A 97 -2.51 4.52 -4.37
C LEU A 97 -3.57 3.43 -4.56
N ALA A 98 -4.47 3.29 -3.57
CA ALA A 98 -5.54 2.31 -3.64
C ALA A 98 -6.75 2.71 -2.79
N ASN A 99 -7.95 2.38 -3.27
CA ASN A 99 -9.19 2.41 -2.50
C ASN A 99 -9.59 0.96 -2.23
N CYS A 100 -9.47 0.54 -0.97
CA CYS A 100 -9.54 -0.84 -0.56
C CYS A 100 -10.78 -1.13 0.30
N ALA A 101 -11.15 -2.41 0.35
CA ALA A 101 -12.23 -2.89 1.19
C ALA A 101 -11.72 -3.99 2.13
N TRP A 102 -12.02 -3.87 3.41
CA TRP A 102 -11.96 -4.97 4.34
C TRP A 102 -13.31 -5.68 4.39
N TYR A 103 -13.39 -6.89 3.81
CA TYR A 103 -14.56 -7.75 3.89
C TYR A 103 -14.57 -8.52 5.22
N LYS A 104 -15.64 -8.34 6.00
CA LYS A 104 -15.83 -8.97 7.29
C LYS A 104 -16.43 -10.37 7.12
N LYS A 105 -15.57 -11.38 7.03
CA LYS A 105 -15.95 -12.76 6.71
C LYS A 105 -17.06 -13.31 7.61
N ASP A 106 -16.97 -13.04 8.91
CA ASP A 106 -17.88 -13.61 9.94
C ASP A 106 -18.76 -12.56 10.61
N GLY A 107 -18.70 -11.29 10.19
CA GLY A 107 -19.27 -10.13 10.88
C GLY A 107 -20.62 -9.65 10.39
N VAL A 108 -21.20 -10.28 9.39
CA VAL A 108 -22.55 -9.90 8.91
C VAL A 108 -23.60 -10.53 9.80
N HIS A 109 -23.70 -10.06 11.04
CA HIS A 109 -24.81 -10.43 11.91
C HIS A 109 -26.12 -9.88 11.34
N ILE A 110 -26.81 -10.75 10.66
CA ILE A 110 -28.06 -10.47 9.99
C ILE A 110 -29.17 -10.45 11.03
N LYS A 111 -29.37 -9.33 11.71
CA LYS A 111 -30.57 -9.12 12.51
C LYS A 111 -31.84 -8.86 11.66
N GLN A 112 -31.65 -8.59 10.36
CA GLN A 112 -32.77 -8.28 9.45
C GLN A 112 -33.10 -9.50 8.60
N SER A 113 -34.41 -9.82 8.55
CA SER A 113 -34.92 -10.84 7.63
C SER A 113 -34.60 -10.46 6.18
N PRO A 114 -34.21 -11.41 5.32
CA PRO A 114 -34.02 -11.15 3.89
C PRO A 114 -35.25 -10.49 3.25
N LYS A 115 -36.46 -10.78 3.73
CA LYS A 115 -37.71 -10.20 3.24
C LYS A 115 -37.89 -8.71 3.55
N SER A 116 -37.21 -8.20 4.59
CA SER A 116 -37.27 -6.78 4.98
C SER A 116 -36.15 -5.91 4.38
N LEU A 117 -35.21 -6.52 3.67
CA LEU A 117 -34.14 -5.77 3.04
C LEU A 117 -34.65 -4.88 1.91
N ARG A 118 -34.12 -3.66 1.86
CA ARG A 118 -34.42 -2.67 0.80
C ARG A 118 -33.13 -2.17 0.14
N THR A 119 -31.95 -2.66 0.57
CA THR A 119 -30.63 -2.33 0.02
C THR A 119 -29.69 -3.49 0.23
N PHE A 120 -28.50 -3.43 -0.40
CA PHE A 120 -27.42 -4.37 -0.14
C PHE A 120 -26.92 -4.24 1.30
N ARG A 121 -26.56 -5.36 1.91
CA ARG A 121 -25.97 -5.39 3.26
C ARG A 121 -24.57 -4.83 3.23
N ASN A 122 -24.26 -3.99 4.20
CA ASN A 122 -22.90 -3.49 4.38
C ASN A 122 -22.04 -4.59 5.06
N GLY A 123 -21.29 -5.32 4.27
CA GLY A 123 -20.39 -6.39 4.73
C GLY A 123 -18.92 -5.97 4.77
N ALA A 124 -18.59 -4.71 4.47
CA ALA A 124 -17.22 -4.25 4.38
C ALA A 124 -17.04 -2.86 5.02
N GLU A 125 -15.85 -2.61 5.56
CA GLU A 125 -15.33 -1.27 5.78
C GLU A 125 -14.40 -0.87 4.65
N ARG A 126 -14.12 0.41 4.51
CA ARG A 126 -13.24 0.95 3.48
C ARG A 126 -12.02 1.59 4.10
N PHE A 127 -10.91 1.53 3.38
CA PHE A 127 -9.74 2.34 3.67
C PHE A 127 -9.07 2.80 2.38
N LEU A 128 -8.40 3.93 2.49
CA LEU A 128 -7.66 4.55 1.40
C LEU A 128 -6.18 4.45 1.73
N HIS A 129 -5.39 4.02 0.76
CA HIS A 129 -3.94 3.98 0.85
C HIS A 129 -3.36 5.12 0.02
N TYR A 130 -2.57 5.95 0.66
CA TYR A 130 -1.99 7.14 0.08
C TYR A 130 -0.48 7.21 0.27
N GLU A 131 0.17 7.99 -0.59
CA GLU A 131 1.53 8.48 -0.40
C GLU A 131 1.56 10.01 -0.35
N SER A 132 2.67 10.57 0.14
CA SER A 132 2.90 12.01 0.13
C SER A 132 2.90 12.56 -1.31
N GLN A 133 2.37 13.77 -1.52
CA GLN A 133 2.54 14.49 -2.80
C GLN A 133 4.00 14.81 -3.10
N ALA A 134 4.85 14.92 -2.06
CA ALA A 134 6.28 15.11 -2.18
C ALA A 134 7.05 13.82 -2.46
N ALA A 135 6.36 12.66 -2.57
CA ALA A 135 7.00 11.40 -2.91
C ALA A 135 7.78 11.51 -4.22
N PRO A 136 9.00 10.97 -4.29
CA PRO A 136 9.76 10.92 -5.53
C PRO A 136 8.91 10.33 -6.66
N GLN A 137 8.90 11.01 -7.82
CA GLN A 137 8.10 10.60 -8.98
C GLN A 137 8.80 9.50 -9.80
N ASP A 138 9.71 8.76 -9.21
CA ASP A 138 10.18 7.57 -9.86
C ASP A 138 9.03 6.56 -9.95
N SER A 139 9.02 5.89 -11.05
CA SER A 139 7.98 5.09 -11.64
C SER A 139 7.34 3.99 -10.78
N PHE A 140 7.80 3.80 -9.57
CA PHE A 140 7.29 2.79 -8.63
C PHE A 140 6.15 3.28 -7.73
N THR A 141 5.87 4.59 -7.72
CA THR A 141 4.87 5.18 -6.84
C THR A 141 3.50 5.36 -7.49
N GLN A 142 3.37 5.16 -8.79
CA GLN A 142 2.08 5.31 -9.47
C GLN A 142 1.25 4.02 -9.42
N PRO A 143 0.03 4.07 -8.86
CA PRO A 143 -0.90 2.95 -8.97
C PRO A 143 -1.17 2.69 -10.45
N ASN A 144 -1.07 1.45 -10.88
CA ASN A 144 -1.27 1.02 -12.27
C ASN A 144 -0.29 1.59 -13.32
N ALA A 145 0.75 2.32 -12.95
CA ALA A 145 1.83 2.55 -13.87
C ALA A 145 2.55 1.22 -14.12
N SER A 146 2.42 0.71 -15.32
CA SER A 146 3.29 -0.37 -15.77
C SER A 146 4.70 0.19 -15.76
N TYR A 147 5.46 -0.15 -14.72
CA TYR A 147 6.83 0.28 -14.62
C TYR A 147 7.63 -0.27 -15.80
N PHE A 148 8.30 0.63 -16.48
CA PHE A 148 9.26 0.28 -17.49
C PHE A 148 10.61 0.92 -17.14
N TYR A 149 11.62 0.08 -16.91
CA TYR A 149 12.98 0.56 -16.65
C TYR A 149 13.55 1.16 -17.93
N GLU A 150 13.63 2.51 -17.98
CA GLU A 150 14.04 3.25 -19.19
C GLU A 150 15.34 2.75 -19.86
N PRO A 151 16.38 2.28 -19.13
CA PRO A 151 17.55 1.67 -19.74
C PRO A 151 17.27 0.43 -20.61
N PHE A 152 16.09 -0.20 -20.50
CA PHE A 152 15.67 -1.26 -21.40
C PHE A 152 15.09 -0.77 -22.73
N GLU A 153 14.77 0.52 -22.87
CA GLU A 153 14.10 1.05 -24.07
C GLU A 153 14.86 0.73 -25.37
N PRO A 154 16.19 0.85 -25.46
CA PRO A 154 16.92 0.45 -26.66
C PRO A 154 16.77 -1.02 -27.04
N LEU A 155 16.75 -1.91 -26.02
CA LEU A 155 16.52 -3.35 -26.22
C LEU A 155 15.11 -3.66 -26.69
N ARG A 156 14.13 -3.00 -26.08
CA ARG A 156 12.72 -3.15 -26.45
C ARG A 156 12.48 -2.69 -27.90
N LEU A 157 13.01 -1.54 -28.26
CA LEU A 157 12.87 -1.00 -29.61
C LEU A 157 13.60 -1.85 -30.65
N TRP A 158 14.75 -2.42 -30.30
CA TRP A 158 15.44 -3.36 -31.15
C TRP A 158 14.58 -4.62 -31.35
N LEU A 159 14.11 -5.25 -30.26
CA LEU A 159 13.28 -6.46 -30.33
C LEU A 159 11.98 -6.23 -31.10
N ARG A 160 11.35 -5.07 -30.93
CA ARG A 160 10.19 -4.67 -31.71
C ARG A 160 10.49 -4.65 -33.19
N ARG A 161 11.60 -4.06 -33.62
CA ARG A 161 12.01 -4.05 -35.04
C ARG A 161 12.23 -5.48 -35.58
N GLU A 162 12.82 -6.35 -34.78
CA GLU A 162 13.01 -7.76 -35.15
C GLU A 162 11.66 -8.45 -35.35
N ILE A 163 10.71 -8.29 -34.43
CA ILE A 163 9.36 -8.83 -34.53
C ILE A 163 8.61 -8.26 -35.75
N ASP A 164 8.72 -6.95 -35.98
CA ASP A 164 8.09 -6.29 -37.14
C ASP A 164 8.68 -6.81 -38.47
N SER A 165 9.98 -7.09 -38.53
CA SER A 165 10.65 -7.68 -39.71
C SER A 165 10.18 -9.11 -40.01
N LEU A 166 9.66 -9.82 -39.03
CA LEU A 166 9.09 -11.16 -39.14
C LEU A 166 7.58 -11.14 -39.42
N GLY A 167 7.00 -9.99 -39.75
CA GLY A 167 5.59 -9.83 -40.07
C GLY A 167 4.71 -9.36 -38.90
N GLY A 168 5.33 -8.95 -37.80
CA GLY A 168 4.66 -8.38 -36.63
C GLY A 168 4.21 -9.44 -35.61
N ALA A 169 3.67 -8.96 -34.50
CA ALA A 169 3.36 -9.79 -33.35
C ALA A 169 2.38 -10.94 -33.64
N GLN A 170 1.37 -10.71 -34.46
CA GLN A 170 0.39 -11.74 -34.82
C GLN A 170 1.01 -12.86 -35.66
N CYS A 171 1.82 -12.51 -36.65
CA CYS A 171 2.50 -13.48 -37.49
C CYS A 171 3.48 -14.33 -36.70
N VAL A 172 4.26 -13.70 -35.83
CA VAL A 172 5.21 -14.39 -34.94
C VAL A 172 4.46 -15.28 -33.94
N ALA A 173 3.39 -14.81 -33.33
CA ALA A 173 2.58 -15.60 -32.41
C ALA A 173 2.01 -16.86 -33.09
N ALA A 174 1.45 -16.72 -34.28
CA ALA A 174 0.94 -17.83 -35.04
C ALA A 174 2.04 -18.85 -35.41
N ALA A 175 3.20 -18.37 -35.86
CA ALA A 175 4.34 -19.23 -36.25
C ALA A 175 4.94 -19.98 -35.04
N LEU A 176 4.92 -19.35 -33.84
CA LEU A 176 5.42 -19.96 -32.61
C LEU A 176 4.37 -20.75 -31.82
N HIS A 177 3.14 -20.82 -32.32
CA HIS A 177 2.00 -21.43 -31.62
C HIS A 177 1.80 -20.92 -30.18
N ILE A 178 1.87 -19.58 -29.99
CA ILE A 178 1.64 -18.89 -28.72
C ILE A 178 0.58 -17.81 -28.88
N SER A 179 0.13 -17.22 -27.76
CA SER A 179 -0.79 -16.10 -27.82
C SER A 179 -0.07 -14.84 -28.32
N ASP A 180 -0.75 -14.00 -29.08
CA ASP A 180 -0.29 -12.67 -29.49
C ASP A 180 0.07 -11.80 -28.30
N ARG A 181 -0.66 -11.96 -27.16
CA ARG A 181 -0.37 -11.30 -25.90
C ARG A 181 1.04 -11.61 -25.38
N ALA A 182 1.52 -12.86 -25.53
CA ALA A 182 2.87 -13.21 -25.14
C ALA A 182 3.93 -12.46 -25.95
N VAL A 183 3.72 -12.30 -27.26
CA VAL A 183 4.61 -11.49 -28.13
C VAL A 183 4.49 -10.01 -27.83
N CYS A 184 3.31 -9.51 -27.47
CA CYS A 184 3.12 -8.12 -27.04
C CYS A 184 3.97 -7.78 -25.83
N HIS A 185 4.18 -8.69 -24.87
CA HIS A 185 5.09 -8.44 -23.73
C HIS A 185 6.55 -8.23 -24.15
N TRP A 186 6.96 -8.66 -25.34
CA TRP A 186 8.30 -8.41 -25.87
C TRP A 186 8.44 -7.05 -26.56
N THR A 187 7.33 -6.42 -26.95
CA THR A 187 7.33 -5.22 -27.77
C THR A 187 6.68 -3.98 -27.13
N CYS A 188 5.79 -4.16 -26.17
CA CYS A 188 5.13 -3.05 -25.45
C CYS A 188 5.91 -2.64 -24.20
N ARG A 189 5.66 -1.40 -23.71
CA ARG A 189 6.31 -0.90 -22.47
C ARG A 189 5.69 -1.51 -21.20
N SER A 190 4.40 -1.85 -21.24
CA SER A 190 3.71 -2.47 -20.11
C SER A 190 4.12 -3.92 -19.97
N GLN A 191 4.59 -4.29 -18.79
CA GLN A 191 5.02 -5.68 -18.49
C GLN A 191 6.08 -6.23 -19.46
N TRP A 192 6.97 -5.35 -19.96
CA TRP A 192 8.00 -5.75 -20.92
C TRP A 192 8.91 -6.83 -20.33
N THR A 193 9.22 -7.82 -21.15
CA THR A 193 10.16 -8.89 -20.83
C THR A 193 10.96 -9.27 -22.07
N PHE A 194 12.21 -9.67 -21.88
CA PHE A 194 13.01 -10.25 -22.95
C PHE A 194 12.61 -11.73 -23.12
N PRO A 195 12.48 -12.25 -24.36
CA PRO A 195 12.15 -13.67 -24.58
C PRO A 195 13.24 -14.57 -23.99
N ASN A 196 12.82 -15.66 -23.34
CA ASN A 196 13.77 -16.64 -22.82
C ASN A 196 14.48 -17.41 -23.96
N ALA A 197 15.55 -18.13 -23.62
CA ALA A 197 16.41 -18.83 -24.59
C ALA A 197 15.62 -19.76 -25.52
N ALA A 198 14.62 -20.48 -24.99
CA ALA A 198 13.78 -21.38 -25.81
C ALA A 198 12.98 -20.59 -26.86
N ARG A 199 12.45 -19.42 -26.47
CA ARG A 199 11.69 -18.55 -27.38
C ARG A 199 12.61 -17.85 -28.39
N VAL A 200 13.82 -17.45 -27.98
CA VAL A 200 14.83 -16.93 -28.91
C VAL A 200 15.17 -17.98 -29.97
N ASN A 201 15.40 -19.23 -29.59
CA ASN A 201 15.69 -20.31 -30.55
C ASN A 201 14.52 -20.52 -31.53
N GLN A 202 13.28 -20.47 -31.06
CA GLN A 202 12.13 -20.57 -31.94
C GLN A 202 12.00 -19.36 -32.90
N LEU A 203 12.29 -18.14 -32.42
CA LEU A 203 12.35 -16.94 -33.26
C LEU A 203 13.40 -17.06 -34.36
N LEU A 204 14.58 -17.60 -34.04
CA LEU A 204 15.66 -17.79 -34.99
C LEU A 204 15.28 -18.73 -36.15
N GLU A 205 14.41 -19.71 -35.92
CA GLU A 205 13.90 -20.58 -36.98
C GLU A 205 13.03 -19.84 -38.01
N LEU A 206 12.49 -18.69 -37.68
CA LEU A 206 11.69 -17.86 -38.60
C LEU A 206 12.56 -17.07 -39.60
N TYR A 207 13.84 -16.88 -39.32
CA TYR A 207 14.74 -16.23 -40.26
C TYR A 207 15.20 -17.21 -41.37
N ALA A 208 15.43 -16.67 -42.55
CA ALA A 208 16.03 -17.45 -43.66
C ALA A 208 17.41 -18.00 -43.24
N ARG A 209 17.73 -19.21 -43.65
CA ARG A 209 18.97 -19.91 -43.25
C ARG A 209 20.26 -19.10 -43.34
N PRO A 210 20.51 -18.30 -44.40
CA PRO A 210 21.77 -17.51 -44.48
C PRO A 210 21.95 -16.48 -43.34
N TYR A 211 20.86 -15.99 -42.74
CA TYR A 211 20.89 -14.96 -41.72
C TYR A 211 20.84 -15.51 -40.27
N ARG A 212 20.53 -16.78 -40.07
CA ARG A 212 20.33 -17.40 -38.75
C ARG A 212 21.54 -17.27 -37.83
N THR A 213 22.75 -17.53 -38.36
CA THR A 213 23.98 -17.45 -37.58
C THR A 213 24.28 -16.03 -37.10
N GLU A 214 24.11 -15.05 -37.99
CA GLU A 214 24.28 -13.65 -37.65
C GLU A 214 23.26 -13.19 -36.61
N LYS A 215 21.99 -13.54 -36.84
CA LYS A 215 20.90 -13.23 -35.90
C LYS A 215 21.08 -13.91 -34.55
N ALA A 216 21.53 -15.16 -34.53
CA ALA A 216 21.83 -15.86 -33.27
C ALA A 216 22.89 -15.13 -32.47
N ALA A 217 23.98 -14.67 -33.10
CA ALA A 217 25.00 -13.89 -32.45
C ALA A 217 24.51 -12.51 -31.96
N GLU A 218 23.60 -11.88 -32.73
CA GLU A 218 22.97 -10.62 -32.34
C GLU A 218 22.04 -10.80 -31.12
N PHE A 219 21.16 -11.80 -31.15
CA PHE A 219 20.28 -12.12 -30.01
C PHE A 219 21.07 -12.46 -28.75
N GLU A 220 22.17 -13.20 -28.88
CA GLU A 220 23.02 -13.51 -27.73
C GLU A 220 23.64 -12.26 -27.12
N ARG A 221 24.19 -11.35 -27.94
CA ARG A 221 24.69 -10.06 -27.43
C ARG A 221 23.62 -9.25 -26.72
N LYS A 222 22.38 -9.24 -27.27
CA LYS A 222 21.25 -8.55 -26.67
C LYS A 222 20.74 -9.20 -25.40
N ARG A 223 20.87 -10.52 -25.28
CA ARG A 223 20.60 -11.23 -24.03
C ARG A 223 21.60 -10.88 -22.93
N VAL A 224 22.88 -10.84 -23.26
CA VAL A 224 23.92 -10.40 -22.32
C VAL A 224 23.68 -8.95 -21.87
N GLU A 225 23.38 -8.05 -22.81
CA GLU A 225 23.01 -6.65 -22.49
C GLU A 225 21.79 -6.58 -21.56
N PHE A 226 20.79 -7.43 -21.78
CA PHE A 226 19.61 -7.51 -20.91
C PHE A 226 19.96 -8.00 -19.50
N GLU A 227 20.79 -9.04 -19.38
CA GLU A 227 21.23 -9.61 -18.11
C GLU A 227 22.07 -8.58 -17.30
N GLU A 228 22.95 -7.83 -17.96
CA GLU A 228 23.72 -6.75 -17.34
C GLU A 228 22.80 -5.63 -16.82
N LYS A 229 21.90 -5.13 -17.67
CA LYS A 229 20.94 -4.10 -17.28
C LYS A 229 19.98 -4.57 -16.18
N THR A 230 19.61 -5.85 -16.18
CA THR A 230 18.81 -6.44 -15.11
C THR A 230 19.57 -6.45 -13.79
N ARG A 231 20.87 -6.77 -13.82
CA ARG A 231 21.72 -6.72 -12.63
C ARG A 231 21.85 -5.29 -12.10
N GLU A 232 22.15 -4.32 -12.99
CA GLU A 232 22.19 -2.90 -12.62
C GLU A 232 20.87 -2.41 -12.03
N TYR A 233 19.76 -2.85 -12.60
CA TYR A 233 18.42 -2.54 -12.09
C TYR A 233 18.22 -3.09 -10.68
N LEU A 234 18.56 -4.37 -10.45
CA LEU A 234 18.40 -5.01 -9.15
C LEU A 234 19.34 -4.42 -8.08
N GLU A 235 20.56 -4.03 -8.47
CA GLU A 235 21.50 -3.33 -7.58
C GLU A 235 20.97 -1.95 -7.21
N LYS A 236 20.52 -1.15 -8.20
CA LYS A 236 19.87 0.15 -7.93
C LYS A 236 18.58 0.02 -7.14
N ASP A 237 17.81 -1.02 -7.40
CA ASP A 237 16.59 -1.30 -6.64
C ASP A 237 16.92 -1.64 -5.19
N ARG A 238 17.98 -2.40 -4.93
CA ARG A 238 18.50 -2.65 -3.57
C ARG A 238 18.97 -1.36 -2.88
N GLU A 239 19.76 -0.52 -3.56
CA GLU A 239 20.23 0.76 -3.01
C GLU A 239 19.07 1.74 -2.75
N ASN A 240 18.04 1.73 -3.61
CA ASN A 240 16.84 2.56 -3.45
C ASN A 240 15.86 2.00 -2.42
N LEU A 241 15.83 0.68 -2.20
CA LEU A 241 15.01 0.06 -1.14
C LEU A 241 15.39 0.61 0.24
N ASP A 242 16.66 0.98 0.45
CA ASP A 242 17.15 1.37 1.77
C ASP A 242 16.96 2.86 2.13
N SER A 243 16.77 3.79 1.19
CA SER A 243 16.77 5.22 1.55
C SER A 243 15.80 6.15 0.83
N ARG A 244 15.28 5.81 -0.34
CA ARG A 244 14.53 6.75 -1.18
C ARG A 244 13.13 6.29 -1.60
N ARG A 245 12.79 5.06 -1.34
CA ARG A 245 11.55 4.43 -1.81
C ARG A 245 10.55 4.29 -0.67
N ARG A 246 9.29 4.60 -0.96
CA ARG A 246 8.19 4.27 -0.05
C ARG A 246 8.15 2.75 0.17
N PRO A 247 8.15 2.27 1.43
CA PRO A 247 8.06 0.84 1.72
C PRO A 247 6.68 0.31 1.32
N PHE A 248 6.66 -0.78 0.56
CA PHE A 248 5.48 -1.61 0.31
C PHE A 248 5.93 -3.04 0.03
N PHE A 249 5.85 -3.90 1.05
CA PHE A 249 6.29 -5.30 1.02
C PHE A 249 5.11 -6.21 0.67
N GLY A 250 4.59 -6.08 -0.56
CA GLY A 250 3.40 -6.79 -1.02
C GLY A 250 3.55 -8.31 -1.08
N GLU A 251 4.77 -8.82 -1.16
CA GLU A 251 5.10 -10.24 -1.13
C GLU A 251 4.79 -10.92 0.21
N LEU A 252 4.77 -10.17 1.32
CA LEU A 252 4.50 -10.74 2.64
C LEU A 252 3.09 -11.34 2.75
N TYR A 253 2.09 -10.72 2.09
CA TYR A 253 0.68 -11.06 2.31
C TYR A 253 -0.15 -11.20 1.03
N ASN A 254 0.44 -11.03 -0.16
CA ASN A 254 -0.27 -11.09 -1.45
C ASN A 254 -1.58 -10.25 -1.46
N PHE A 255 -1.49 -9.00 -1.01
CA PHE A 255 -2.63 -8.12 -0.88
C PHE A 255 -3.29 -7.79 -2.22
N ARG A 256 -4.62 -7.72 -2.17
CA ARG A 256 -5.48 -7.15 -3.20
C ARG A 256 -6.25 -5.96 -2.59
N ASP A 257 -6.96 -5.23 -3.40
CA ASP A 257 -7.86 -4.14 -2.99
C ASP A 257 -9.05 -4.62 -2.14
N ILE A 258 -9.31 -5.93 -2.10
CA ILE A 258 -10.27 -6.56 -1.21
C ILE A 258 -9.52 -7.50 -0.26
N ILE A 259 -9.52 -7.17 1.01
CA ILE A 259 -8.89 -7.96 2.06
C ILE A 259 -9.96 -8.64 2.89
N THR A 260 -9.81 -9.94 3.10
CA THR A 260 -10.74 -10.72 3.93
C THR A 260 -10.09 -11.00 5.28
N ALA A 261 -10.73 -10.53 6.35
CA ALA A 261 -10.32 -10.84 7.72
C ALA A 261 -11.55 -11.00 8.61
N SER A 262 -11.47 -11.90 9.58
CA SER A 262 -12.52 -12.10 10.58
C SER A 262 -12.60 -10.89 11.50
N GLN A 263 -13.82 -10.47 11.83
CA GLN A 263 -14.03 -9.47 12.87
C GLN A 263 -13.78 -10.12 14.23
N GLU A 264 -12.99 -9.50 15.09
CA GLU A 264 -12.83 -9.95 16.46
C GLU A 264 -14.11 -9.70 17.27
N THR A 265 -14.98 -10.67 17.32
CA THR A 265 -16.25 -10.58 18.07
C THR A 265 -16.12 -11.04 19.52
N HIS A 266 -15.04 -11.74 19.88
CA HIS A 266 -14.96 -12.45 21.17
C HIS A 266 -13.64 -12.29 21.95
N ILE A 267 -12.62 -11.66 21.40
CA ILE A 267 -11.39 -11.41 22.16
C ILE A 267 -11.57 -10.09 22.91
N THR A 268 -12.16 -10.26 23.93
CA THR A 268 -11.94 -10.02 25.33
C THR A 268 -12.73 -8.88 25.93
N LYS A 269 -13.42 -9.20 27.00
CA LYS A 269 -13.79 -8.29 28.08
C LYS A 269 -12.62 -7.43 28.61
N LEU A 270 -11.39 -7.65 28.14
CA LEU A 270 -10.20 -6.91 28.56
C LEU A 270 -10.12 -5.49 27.97
N TYR A 271 -10.61 -5.32 26.73
CA TYR A 271 -10.62 -4.02 26.05
C TYR A 271 -12.01 -3.77 25.47
N ASP A 272 -12.91 -3.24 26.29
CA ASP A 272 -14.31 -2.95 25.87
C ASP A 272 -14.35 -1.65 25.06
N PHE A 273 -13.99 -1.75 23.76
CA PHE A 273 -14.09 -0.65 22.81
C PHE A 273 -14.97 -1.06 21.62
N PRO A 274 -15.92 -0.22 21.19
CA PRO A 274 -17.01 -0.65 20.30
C PRO A 274 -16.60 -0.92 18.83
N THR A 275 -15.43 -0.45 18.38
CA THR A 275 -15.05 -0.44 16.95
C THR A 275 -13.62 -0.91 16.72
N LYS A 276 -13.21 -2.04 17.30
CA LYS A 276 -11.86 -2.58 17.17
C LYS A 276 -11.57 -3.05 15.74
N LYS A 277 -10.41 -2.67 15.21
CA LYS A 277 -9.86 -3.34 14.02
C LYS A 277 -9.22 -4.68 14.42
N PRO A 278 -9.26 -5.71 13.55
CA PRO A 278 -8.55 -6.96 13.83
C PRO A 278 -7.05 -6.72 13.97
N PRO A 279 -6.39 -7.17 15.06
CA PRO A 279 -4.93 -7.00 15.24
C PRO A 279 -4.12 -7.60 14.09
N THR A 280 -4.54 -8.76 13.58
CA THR A 280 -3.89 -9.40 12.44
C THR A 280 -3.92 -8.52 11.19
N LEU A 281 -5.04 -7.87 10.90
CA LEU A 281 -5.16 -6.97 9.75
C LEU A 281 -4.33 -5.71 9.93
N THR A 282 -4.38 -5.11 11.13
CA THR A 282 -3.61 -3.91 11.47
C THR A 282 -2.11 -4.18 11.40
N ARG A 283 -1.65 -5.33 11.94
CA ARG A 283 -0.27 -5.79 11.84
C ARG A 283 0.18 -5.90 10.38
N GLN A 284 -0.62 -6.55 9.54
CA GLN A 284 -0.32 -6.71 8.12
C GLN A 284 -0.11 -5.37 7.41
N PHE A 285 -0.95 -4.37 7.68
CA PHE A 285 -0.77 -3.03 7.09
C PHE A 285 0.52 -2.38 7.55
N ILE A 286 0.79 -2.39 8.85
CA ILE A 286 1.99 -1.75 9.40
C ILE A 286 3.24 -2.43 8.86
N GLU A 287 3.27 -3.76 8.83
CA GLU A 287 4.40 -4.54 8.32
C GLU A 287 4.65 -4.31 6.83
N THR A 288 3.57 -4.26 6.02
CA THR A 288 3.67 -4.02 4.58
C THR A 288 4.10 -2.59 4.25
N CYS A 289 3.60 -1.60 5.01
CA CYS A 289 3.75 -0.18 4.67
C CYS A 289 4.86 0.54 5.47
N SER A 290 5.66 -0.17 6.26
CA SER A 290 6.73 0.43 7.05
C SER A 290 7.95 -0.49 7.18
N ARG A 291 9.14 0.10 7.35
CA ARG A 291 10.37 -0.63 7.67
C ARG A 291 10.47 -0.95 9.15
N PRO A 292 11.26 -1.96 9.56
CA PRO A 292 11.67 -2.12 10.96
C PRO A 292 12.26 -0.81 11.52
N GLY A 293 11.89 -0.44 12.75
CA GLY A 293 12.30 0.80 13.39
C GLY A 293 11.59 2.07 12.90
N ALA A 294 10.65 1.97 11.94
CA ALA A 294 9.88 3.11 11.43
C ALA A 294 8.98 3.73 12.51
N LEU A 295 8.71 5.04 12.39
CA LEU A 295 7.74 5.74 13.23
C LEU A 295 6.34 5.65 12.64
N VAL A 296 5.43 5.04 13.38
CA VAL A 296 3.99 4.99 13.09
C VAL A 296 3.26 6.05 13.91
N VAL A 297 2.63 7.00 13.26
CA VAL A 297 1.75 7.98 13.92
C VAL A 297 0.30 7.51 13.84
N VAL A 298 -0.37 7.49 14.99
CA VAL A 298 -1.76 7.05 15.13
C VAL A 298 -2.60 8.23 15.67
N PRO A 299 -3.27 8.98 14.79
CA PRO A 299 -4.04 10.17 15.19
C PRO A 299 -5.22 9.90 16.12
N PHE A 300 -5.77 8.67 16.11
CA PHE A 300 -6.96 8.24 16.83
C PHE A 300 -6.71 6.86 17.41
N ALA A 301 -6.16 6.79 18.61
CA ALA A 301 -5.65 5.54 19.19
C ALA A 301 -6.76 4.53 19.54
N GLY A 302 -7.93 5.00 19.97
CA GLY A 302 -9.05 4.17 20.33
C GLY A 302 -8.67 3.02 21.28
N SER A 303 -8.81 1.78 20.83
CA SER A 303 -8.43 0.59 21.60
C SER A 303 -6.93 0.25 21.58
N GLY A 304 -6.10 0.99 20.85
CA GLY A 304 -4.65 0.79 20.77
C GLY A 304 -4.19 -0.40 19.92
N THR A 305 -5.01 -0.87 19.00
CA THR A 305 -4.65 -1.98 18.11
C THR A 305 -3.43 -1.67 17.25
N GLU A 306 -3.36 -0.45 16.75
CA GLU A 306 -2.25 0.06 15.94
C GLU A 306 -0.95 0.19 16.75
N CYS A 307 -1.07 0.65 18.00
CA CYS A 307 0.05 0.80 18.93
C CYS A 307 0.66 -0.57 19.30
N GLU A 308 -0.20 -1.53 19.67
CA GLU A 308 0.21 -2.93 19.93
C GLU A 308 0.88 -3.53 18.70
N ALA A 309 0.25 -3.43 17.54
CA ALA A 309 0.76 -4.01 16.31
C ALA A 309 2.12 -3.43 15.93
N ALA A 310 2.31 -2.11 16.01
CA ALA A 310 3.58 -1.47 15.73
C ALA A 310 4.70 -2.02 16.65
N LYS A 311 4.43 -2.06 17.95
CA LYS A 311 5.41 -2.53 18.93
C LYS A 311 5.77 -4.00 18.76
N VAL A 312 4.77 -4.87 18.55
CA VAL A 312 4.99 -6.32 18.33
C VAL A 312 5.97 -6.59 17.20
N ILE A 313 5.89 -5.82 16.11
CA ILE A 313 6.71 -6.02 14.92
C ILE A 313 7.93 -5.09 14.84
N GLY A 314 8.35 -4.49 15.97
CA GLY A 314 9.58 -3.68 16.05
C GLY A 314 9.51 -2.36 15.29
N ARG A 315 8.33 -1.71 15.29
CA ARG A 315 8.15 -0.31 14.88
C ARG A 315 7.93 0.53 16.13
N HIS A 316 8.27 1.81 16.05
CA HIS A 316 7.92 2.78 17.07
C HIS A 316 6.57 3.41 16.76
N PHE A 317 5.90 3.91 17.79
CA PHE A 317 4.66 4.66 17.59
C PHE A 317 4.59 5.92 18.46
N ILE A 318 3.80 6.89 17.98
CA ILE A 318 3.26 8.00 18.76
C ILE A 318 1.78 8.09 18.41
N ALA A 319 0.92 8.00 19.42
CA ALA A 319 -0.52 7.94 19.24
C ALA A 319 -1.23 9.03 20.04
N PHE A 320 -2.43 9.39 19.60
CA PHE A 320 -3.26 10.42 20.21
C PHE A 320 -4.67 9.91 20.43
N ASP A 321 -5.27 10.30 21.53
CA ASP A 321 -6.72 10.18 21.75
C ASP A 321 -7.17 11.30 22.72
N THR A 322 -8.36 11.83 22.49
CA THR A 322 -8.94 12.85 23.37
C THR A 322 -9.65 12.27 24.58
N ASP A 323 -10.06 10.99 24.49
CA ASP A 323 -10.66 10.27 25.62
C ASP A 323 -9.56 9.70 26.52
N PRO A 324 -9.46 10.14 27.81
CA PRO A 324 -8.46 9.62 28.75
C PRO A 324 -8.55 8.10 28.96
N ARG A 325 -9.75 7.51 28.84
CA ARG A 325 -9.95 6.06 29.00
C ARG A 325 -9.38 5.30 27.80
N ALA A 326 -9.65 5.80 26.58
CA ALA A 326 -9.10 5.24 25.37
C ALA A 326 -7.57 5.35 25.36
N ALA A 327 -7.03 6.52 25.68
CA ALA A 327 -5.59 6.74 25.74
C ALA A 327 -4.89 5.81 26.76
N ALA A 328 -5.45 5.68 27.97
CA ALA A 328 -4.92 4.78 28.98
C ALA A 328 -5.01 3.29 28.58
N MET A 329 -6.11 2.90 27.94
CA MET A 329 -6.31 1.55 27.42
C MET A 329 -5.31 1.21 26.31
N ALA A 330 -5.14 2.13 25.35
CA ALA A 330 -4.21 1.97 24.25
C ALA A 330 -2.76 1.86 24.74
N GLN A 331 -2.35 2.67 25.73
CA GLN A 331 -1.04 2.57 26.33
C GLN A 331 -0.84 1.25 27.05
N ALA A 332 -1.78 0.83 27.90
CA ALA A 332 -1.70 -0.43 28.63
C ALA A 332 -1.62 -1.63 27.68
N ARG A 333 -2.35 -1.59 26.58
CA ARG A 333 -2.30 -2.62 25.52
C ARG A 333 -0.92 -2.69 24.86
N ALA A 334 -0.36 -1.55 24.50
CA ALA A 334 0.97 -1.48 23.93
C ALA A 334 2.05 -1.93 24.93
N ASP A 335 1.92 -1.59 26.22
CA ASP A 335 2.89 -1.99 27.26
C ASP A 335 2.88 -3.49 27.51
N ALA A 336 1.72 -4.14 27.37
CA ALA A 336 1.59 -5.59 27.50
C ALA A 336 2.10 -6.37 26.27
N ALA A 337 2.35 -5.69 25.15
CA ALA A 337 2.81 -6.31 23.91
C ALA A 337 4.28 -6.74 24.00
N ASN A 338 4.55 -8.00 23.65
CA ASN A 338 5.89 -8.53 23.53
C ASN A 338 6.36 -8.43 22.07
N HIS A 339 7.62 -8.05 21.90
CA HIS A 339 8.23 -8.02 20.56
C HIS A 339 8.32 -9.46 20.01
N GLU A 340 7.74 -9.69 18.84
CA GLU A 340 7.94 -10.91 18.07
C GLU A 340 9.05 -10.68 17.02
N PRO A 341 9.94 -11.66 16.78
CA PRO A 341 10.93 -11.53 15.72
C PRO A 341 10.20 -11.30 14.38
N THR A 342 10.54 -10.22 13.70
CA THR A 342 10.07 -9.98 12.34
C THR A 342 10.72 -10.99 11.40
N LEU A 343 9.98 -11.46 10.40
CA LEU A 343 10.57 -12.25 9.32
C LEU A 343 11.69 -11.41 8.67
N PRO A 344 12.86 -12.00 8.39
CA PRO A 344 13.91 -11.30 7.66
C PRO A 344 13.36 -10.86 6.30
N LEU A 345 13.41 -9.56 6.04
CA LEU A 345 13.05 -8.94 4.75
C LEU A 345 14.13 -9.23 3.72
#